data_affa4db2d646ade73ccc3646feda9795
#
_entry.id   affa4db2d646ade73ccc3646feda9795
#
_cell.length_a   1.000
_cell.length_b   1.000
_cell.length_c   1.000
_cell.angle_alpha   90.00
_cell.angle_beta   90.00
_cell.angle_gamma   90.00
#
_symmetry.space_group_name_H-M   'P 1'
#
loop_
_entity.id
_entity.type
_entity.pdbx_description
1 polymer ?
#
loop_
_entity_poly.entity_id
_entity_poly.type
_entity_poly.pdbx_seq_one_letter_code
_entity_poly.pdbx_strand_id
1 'polypeptide(L)'
;GHRAIWADNWKAVSRHRKNAPYTDDDWELYNLSEDFSECNDLSTERPEKLRELIDTWWIEAGKNNVLPLDDRSFQLLAPSQRPGGIHENLRYRYVPPLSRLTQDTSPPMGMGEWTLLADIERDEVDQGGVIFARGKRTSGLSLFIQDNILCFDYNAFRQVTKVRSDFQCPTGRSEIVLQMTGEGVGGKGEVSFLVNGQPFGGGAIPLLVRNPGGAGGNATSIGTDALSPVTDSYVAPFSFTGNIHSVEVEIQPYATGSRLISKS
;
A
#
# COMPACT_ATOMS: atom_id res chain seq x y z
N GLY A 1 16.02 -8.90 12.33
CA GLY A 1 17.06 -9.23 13.31
C GLY A 1 16.88 -10.54 14.05
N HIS A 2 15.64 -11.04 14.27
CA HIS A 2 15.43 -12.33 14.95
C HIS A 2 15.96 -13.49 14.10
N ARG A 3 16.47 -14.53 14.75
CA ARG A 3 17.13 -15.67 14.10
C ARG A 3 16.58 -16.97 14.67
N ALA A 4 16.48 -18.00 13.84
CA ALA A 4 16.16 -19.34 14.28
C ALA A 4 16.76 -20.38 13.32
N ILE A 5 17.04 -21.57 13.82
CA ILE A 5 17.38 -22.75 13.04
C ILE A 5 16.66 -23.96 13.61
N TRP A 6 16.20 -24.83 12.73
CA TRP A 6 15.59 -26.09 13.07
C TRP A 6 16.33 -27.20 12.34
N ALA A 7 16.91 -28.15 13.10
CA ALA A 7 17.57 -29.34 12.60
C ALA A 7 17.34 -30.52 13.56
N ASP A 8 17.03 -31.71 13.03
CA ASP A 8 16.86 -32.95 13.76
C ASP A 8 15.99 -32.86 15.02
N ASN A 9 14.82 -32.24 14.89
CA ASN A 9 13.87 -31.96 15.97
C ASN A 9 14.34 -30.95 17.03
N TRP A 10 15.53 -30.40 16.89
CA TRP A 10 16.00 -29.33 17.75
C TRP A 10 15.81 -27.96 17.08
N LYS A 11 15.43 -26.98 17.87
CA LYS A 11 15.32 -25.60 17.42
C LYS A 11 16.13 -24.70 18.35
N ALA A 12 16.99 -23.88 17.74
CA ALA A 12 17.59 -22.74 18.41
C ALA A 12 16.95 -21.44 17.89
N VAL A 13 16.61 -20.55 18.80
CA VAL A 13 15.96 -19.27 18.48
C VAL A 13 16.59 -18.14 19.26
N SER A 14 16.75 -16.97 18.62
CA SER A 14 17.28 -15.77 19.24
C SER A 14 16.42 -14.56 18.93
N ARG A 15 16.12 -13.77 19.96
CA ARG A 15 15.44 -12.47 19.85
C ARG A 15 16.46 -11.35 19.86
N HIS A 16 16.63 -10.73 18.72
CA HIS A 16 17.50 -9.58 18.60
C HIS A 16 16.86 -8.32 19.19
N ARG A 17 17.63 -7.58 19.98
CA ARG A 17 17.25 -6.23 20.45
C ARG A 17 17.75 -5.20 19.46
N LYS A 18 16.86 -4.36 18.99
CA LYS A 18 17.15 -3.33 18.00
C LYS A 18 18.34 -2.46 18.44
N ASN A 19 19.26 -2.23 17.50
CA ASN A 19 20.51 -1.49 17.68
C ASN A 19 21.52 -2.15 18.66
N ALA A 20 21.32 -3.37 19.09
CA ALA A 20 22.31 -4.11 19.85
C ALA A 20 23.29 -4.86 18.91
N PRO A 21 24.51 -5.18 19.36
CA PRO A 21 25.36 -6.11 18.62
C PRO A 21 24.74 -7.50 18.55
N TYR A 22 24.79 -8.13 17.38
CA TYR A 22 24.25 -9.48 17.18
C TYR A 22 25.00 -10.56 18.00
N THR A 23 26.19 -10.25 18.47
CA THR A 23 26.99 -11.10 19.36
C THR A 23 26.43 -11.20 20.77
N ASP A 24 25.64 -10.22 21.18
CA ASP A 24 25.09 -10.07 22.52
C ASP A 24 23.68 -10.68 22.65
N ASP A 25 23.21 -11.32 21.59
CA ASP A 25 21.89 -11.94 21.59
C ASP A 25 21.92 -13.28 22.32
N ASP A 26 20.99 -13.43 23.25
CA ASP A 26 20.73 -14.71 23.91
C ASP A 26 20.03 -15.68 22.96
N TRP A 27 20.33 -16.96 23.10
CA TRP A 27 19.72 -18.04 22.36
C TRP A 27 19.02 -19.02 23.28
N GLU A 28 17.82 -19.39 22.91
CA GLU A 28 17.00 -20.42 23.55
C GLU A 28 17.10 -21.73 22.74
N LEU A 29 16.96 -22.88 23.39
CA LEU A 29 17.05 -24.20 22.76
C LEU A 29 15.82 -25.05 23.13
N TYR A 30 15.19 -25.65 22.13
CA TYR A 30 14.01 -26.48 22.32
C TYR A 30 14.14 -27.83 21.61
N ASN A 31 13.61 -28.89 22.25
CA ASN A 31 13.43 -30.19 21.61
C ASN A 31 11.98 -30.33 21.16
N LEU A 32 11.72 -30.08 19.89
CA LEU A 32 10.35 -30.04 19.34
C LEU A 32 9.66 -31.41 19.28
N SER A 33 10.38 -32.53 19.48
CA SER A 33 9.75 -33.84 19.60
C SER A 33 9.07 -34.06 20.96
N GLU A 34 9.49 -33.33 21.98
CA GLU A 34 9.00 -33.43 23.36
C GLU A 34 8.23 -32.17 23.75
N ASP A 35 8.61 -31.02 23.21
CA ASP A 35 8.03 -29.70 23.52
C ASP A 35 7.82 -28.89 22.22
N PHE A 36 6.78 -29.25 21.48
CA PHE A 36 6.41 -28.54 20.24
C PHE A 36 5.98 -27.07 20.50
N SER A 37 5.52 -26.78 21.73
CA SER A 37 5.06 -25.44 22.11
C SER A 37 6.17 -24.52 22.60
N GLU A 38 7.43 -24.99 22.65
CA GLU A 38 8.60 -24.19 23.03
C GLU A 38 8.46 -23.55 24.42
N CYS A 39 7.98 -24.33 25.39
CA CYS A 39 7.72 -23.88 26.76
C CYS A 39 8.92 -24.12 27.71
N ASN A 40 9.82 -25.02 27.36
CA ASN A 40 10.95 -25.42 28.20
C ASN A 40 12.28 -25.17 27.51
N ASP A 41 12.95 -24.07 27.87
CA ASP A 41 14.25 -23.71 27.34
C ASP A 41 15.36 -24.61 27.91
N LEU A 42 16.00 -25.38 27.03
CA LEU A 42 17.09 -26.31 27.35
C LEU A 42 18.51 -25.74 27.13
N SER A 43 18.60 -24.42 26.89
CA SER A 43 19.90 -23.77 26.56
C SER A 43 20.97 -23.97 27.62
N THR A 44 20.60 -23.95 28.90
CA THR A 44 21.50 -24.17 30.04
C THR A 44 21.78 -25.63 30.29
N GLU A 45 20.84 -26.53 29.98
CA GLU A 45 20.99 -27.98 30.20
C GLU A 45 21.75 -28.66 29.06
N ARG A 46 21.71 -28.12 27.87
CA ARG A 46 22.31 -28.68 26.65
C ARG A 46 23.12 -27.63 25.86
N PRO A 47 24.15 -27.05 26.51
CA PRO A 47 24.92 -25.95 25.90
C PRO A 47 25.71 -26.38 24.67
N GLU A 48 26.14 -27.66 24.60
CA GLU A 48 26.84 -28.18 23.43
C GLU A 48 25.93 -28.27 22.20
N LYS A 49 24.69 -28.75 22.41
CA LYS A 49 23.70 -28.82 21.33
C LYS A 49 23.27 -27.42 20.84
N LEU A 50 23.13 -26.49 21.76
CA LEU A 50 22.88 -25.10 21.40
C LEU A 50 24.01 -24.54 20.52
N ARG A 51 25.25 -24.74 20.91
CA ARG A 51 26.42 -24.26 20.13
C ARG A 51 26.47 -24.88 18.74
N GLU A 52 26.25 -26.19 18.62
CA GLU A 52 26.14 -26.87 17.32
C GLU A 52 25.15 -26.23 16.40
N LEU A 53 23.95 -25.88 16.91
CA LEU A 53 22.91 -25.25 16.12
C LEU A 53 23.24 -23.80 15.77
N ILE A 54 23.85 -23.05 16.68
CA ILE A 54 24.32 -21.69 16.39
C ILE A 54 25.36 -21.68 15.27
N ASP A 55 26.35 -22.59 15.35
CA ASP A 55 27.38 -22.72 14.32
C ASP A 55 26.76 -23.11 12.97
N THR A 56 25.81 -24.04 12.98
CA THR A 56 25.05 -24.43 11.79
C THR A 56 24.28 -23.24 11.22
N TRP A 57 23.68 -22.44 12.07
CA TRP A 57 22.95 -21.22 11.63
C TRP A 57 23.89 -20.27 10.88
N TRP A 58 25.08 -20.00 11.40
CA TRP A 58 26.05 -19.12 10.75
C TRP A 58 26.54 -19.66 9.41
N ILE A 59 26.77 -20.98 9.33
CA ILE A 59 27.17 -21.65 8.08
C ILE A 59 26.06 -21.49 7.02
N GLU A 60 24.83 -21.81 7.39
CA GLU A 60 23.68 -21.69 6.46
C GLU A 60 23.39 -20.24 6.09
N ALA A 61 23.52 -19.31 7.02
CA ALA A 61 23.37 -17.87 6.75
C ALA A 61 24.37 -17.37 5.70
N GLY A 62 25.62 -17.82 5.79
CA GLY A 62 26.67 -17.51 4.80
C GLY A 62 26.39 -18.12 3.42
N LYS A 63 25.97 -19.38 3.38
CA LYS A 63 25.63 -20.07 2.11
C LYS A 63 24.44 -19.46 1.38
N ASN A 64 23.45 -18.95 2.12
CA ASN A 64 22.19 -18.49 1.58
C ASN A 64 22.06 -16.96 1.48
N ASN A 65 23.18 -16.23 1.54
CA ASN A 65 23.21 -14.76 1.41
C ASN A 65 22.33 -14.02 2.44
N VAL A 66 22.23 -14.54 3.67
CA VAL A 66 21.50 -13.89 4.76
C VAL A 66 22.33 -12.76 5.39
N LEU A 67 23.64 -12.84 5.23
CA LEU A 67 24.58 -11.86 5.76
C LEU A 67 24.85 -10.71 4.74
N PRO A 68 25.09 -9.47 5.21
CA PRO A 68 25.10 -9.05 6.61
C PRO A 68 23.70 -8.96 7.23
N LEU A 69 23.60 -9.21 8.53
CA LEU A 69 22.35 -9.04 9.26
C LEU A 69 21.96 -7.55 9.36
N ASP A 70 20.65 -7.29 9.30
CA ASP A 70 20.10 -5.96 9.34
C ASP A 70 18.89 -5.91 10.28
N ASP A 71 18.92 -5.04 11.26
CA ASP A 71 17.83 -4.81 12.20
C ASP A 71 17.01 -3.54 11.90
N ARG A 72 17.35 -2.84 10.82
CA ARG A 72 16.60 -1.69 10.35
C ARG A 72 15.20 -2.14 9.92
N SER A 73 14.19 -1.76 10.66
CA SER A 73 12.80 -2.09 10.35
C SER A 73 12.14 -0.98 9.52
N PHE A 74 11.40 -0.09 10.17
CA PHE A 74 10.74 1.02 9.49
C PHE A 74 11.70 2.03 8.87
N GLN A 75 12.97 2.04 9.26
CA GLN A 75 13.99 2.90 8.62
C GLN A 75 14.15 2.57 7.13
N LEU A 76 14.03 1.29 6.74
CA LEU A 76 14.04 0.89 5.34
C LEU A 76 12.86 1.44 4.53
N LEU A 77 11.81 1.88 5.22
CA LEU A 77 10.65 2.52 4.60
C LEU A 77 10.83 4.04 4.43
N ALA A 78 11.86 4.61 5.07
CA ALA A 78 12.17 6.03 4.90
C ALA A 78 12.68 6.30 3.48
N PRO A 79 12.14 7.29 2.76
CA PRO A 79 12.54 7.60 1.39
C PRO A 79 14.05 7.82 1.24
N SER A 80 14.68 8.45 2.22
CA SER A 80 16.12 8.72 2.25
C SER A 80 17.01 7.47 2.37
N GLN A 81 16.44 6.32 2.74
CA GLN A 81 17.17 5.05 2.91
C GLN A 81 17.03 4.10 1.73
N ARG A 82 16.27 4.47 0.70
CA ARG A 82 16.02 3.64 -0.46
C ARG A 82 16.89 4.09 -1.63
N PRO A 83 17.87 3.29 -2.09
CA PRO A 83 18.62 3.59 -3.29
C PRO A 83 17.65 3.68 -4.49
N GLY A 84 17.69 4.80 -5.24
CA GLY A 84 16.81 5.02 -6.39
C GLY A 84 15.32 5.12 -6.01
N GLY A 85 15.03 5.78 -4.89
CA GLY A 85 13.70 5.83 -4.28
C GLY A 85 12.60 6.23 -5.25
N ILE A 86 11.71 5.31 -5.53
CA ILE A 86 10.45 5.49 -6.27
C ILE A 86 9.60 6.65 -5.68
N HIS A 87 9.90 7.06 -4.45
CA HIS A 87 9.19 8.12 -3.73
C HIS A 87 9.69 9.55 -4.01
N GLU A 88 10.69 9.72 -4.85
CA GLU A 88 11.08 11.03 -5.37
C GLU A 88 10.23 11.47 -6.56
N ASN A 89 9.55 10.52 -7.21
CA ASN A 89 8.60 10.86 -8.24
C ASN A 89 7.32 11.39 -7.60
N LEU A 90 7.08 12.68 -7.81
CA LEU A 90 5.84 13.34 -7.40
C LEU A 90 4.79 13.34 -8.52
N ARG A 91 5.17 12.94 -9.73
CA ARG A 91 4.32 12.88 -10.91
C ARG A 91 4.35 11.51 -11.57
N TYR A 92 3.17 10.99 -11.84
CA TYR A 92 2.93 9.72 -12.53
C TYR A 92 2.01 9.97 -13.71
N ARG A 93 2.38 9.50 -14.88
CA ARG A 93 1.53 9.60 -16.08
C ARG A 93 1.33 8.23 -16.67
N TYR A 94 0.07 7.91 -16.92
CA TYR A 94 -0.37 6.64 -17.47
C TYR A 94 -1.13 6.87 -18.77
N VAL A 95 -0.84 6.03 -19.75
CA VAL A 95 -1.57 5.98 -21.02
C VAL A 95 -2.18 4.59 -21.13
N PRO A 96 -3.51 4.46 -21.15
CA PRO A 96 -4.17 3.15 -21.22
C PRO A 96 -3.93 2.41 -22.54
N PRO A 97 -4.20 1.08 -22.57
CA PRO A 97 -4.73 0.28 -21.46
C PRO A 97 -3.64 -0.21 -20.51
N LEU A 98 -3.82 0.01 -19.21
CA LEU A 98 -2.90 -0.44 -18.18
C LEU A 98 -3.67 -1.08 -17.03
N SER A 99 -3.30 -2.29 -16.68
CA SER A 99 -3.88 -2.98 -15.53
C SER A 99 -2.82 -3.67 -14.70
N ARG A 100 -3.10 -3.83 -13.40
CA ARG A 100 -2.25 -4.56 -12.46
C ARG A 100 -0.84 -3.97 -12.30
N LEU A 101 -0.73 -2.66 -12.27
CA LEU A 101 0.53 -2.03 -11.91
C LEU A 101 0.90 -2.42 -10.48
N THR A 102 2.15 -2.81 -10.29
CA THR A 102 2.66 -3.17 -8.96
C THR A 102 2.66 -1.98 -8.02
N GLN A 103 2.80 -2.23 -6.73
CA GLN A 103 2.88 -1.15 -5.73
C GLN A 103 4.03 -0.19 -6.04
N ASP A 104 5.15 -0.70 -6.55
CA ASP A 104 6.36 0.08 -6.81
C ASP A 104 6.21 1.03 -8.01
N THR A 105 5.31 0.73 -8.93
CA THR A 105 5.00 1.57 -10.10
C THR A 105 3.73 2.40 -9.91
N SER A 106 3.11 2.31 -8.75
CA SER A 106 1.87 2.99 -8.41
C SER A 106 2.13 4.25 -7.58
N PRO A 107 1.34 5.33 -7.74
CA PRO A 107 1.52 6.56 -6.99
C PRO A 107 1.21 6.33 -5.49
N PRO A 108 2.00 6.89 -4.56
CA PRO A 108 1.78 6.70 -3.12
C PRO A 108 0.66 7.60 -2.59
N MET A 109 -0.58 7.35 -2.97
CA MET A 109 -1.76 8.19 -2.70
C MET A 109 -2.31 8.10 -1.27
N GLY A 110 -1.60 7.50 -0.34
CA GLY A 110 -2.17 7.20 0.99
C GLY A 110 -1.86 8.19 2.09
N MET A 111 -0.95 9.11 1.89
CA MET A 111 -0.40 9.85 3.01
C MET A 111 -0.25 11.35 2.76
N GLY A 112 -0.95 11.93 1.90
CA GLY A 112 -0.79 13.35 1.62
C GLY A 112 -1.85 13.87 0.69
N GLU A 113 -1.69 15.11 0.34
CA GLU A 113 -2.49 15.75 -0.67
C GLU A 113 -2.02 15.26 -2.05
N TRP A 114 -2.97 15.01 -2.91
CA TRP A 114 -2.70 14.61 -4.28
C TRP A 114 -3.79 15.08 -5.23
N THR A 115 -3.43 15.19 -6.48
CA THR A 115 -4.35 15.51 -7.58
C THR A 115 -4.26 14.41 -8.62
N LEU A 116 -5.42 13.92 -9.06
CA LEU A 116 -5.55 13.03 -10.21
C LEU A 116 -6.23 13.81 -11.33
N LEU A 117 -5.61 13.83 -12.50
CA LEU A 117 -6.15 14.42 -13.72
C LEU A 117 -6.37 13.31 -14.73
N ALA A 118 -7.59 13.21 -15.25
CA ALA A 118 -7.94 12.24 -16.29
C ALA A 118 -8.48 12.98 -17.52
N ASP A 119 -7.86 12.72 -18.66
CA ASP A 119 -8.31 13.18 -19.97
C ASP A 119 -9.10 12.04 -20.64
N ILE A 120 -10.41 12.20 -20.71
CA ILE A 120 -11.32 11.17 -21.22
C ILE A 120 -12.18 11.69 -22.36
N GLU A 121 -12.76 10.77 -23.12
CA GLU A 121 -13.73 11.08 -24.17
C GLU A 121 -14.89 10.07 -24.15
N ARG A 122 -16.10 10.58 -24.18
CA ARG A 122 -17.34 9.81 -24.16
C ARG A 122 -18.23 10.29 -25.30
N ASP A 123 -18.60 9.40 -26.20
CA ASP A 123 -19.49 9.73 -27.31
C ASP A 123 -20.97 9.70 -26.89
N GLU A 124 -21.29 8.80 -25.94
CA GLU A 124 -22.64 8.54 -25.47
C GLU A 124 -22.77 8.69 -23.95
N VAL A 125 -23.96 9.05 -23.48
CA VAL A 125 -24.25 9.31 -22.05
C VAL A 125 -24.17 8.04 -21.18
N ASP A 126 -24.38 6.86 -21.76
CA ASP A 126 -24.34 5.58 -21.08
C ASP A 126 -22.90 5.00 -20.99
N GLN A 127 -21.94 5.59 -21.68
CA GLN A 127 -20.56 5.21 -21.54
C GLN A 127 -20.04 5.56 -20.12
N GLY A 128 -19.52 4.57 -19.44
CA GLY A 128 -19.05 4.68 -18.07
C GLY A 128 -18.05 3.60 -17.74
N GLY A 129 -17.81 3.40 -16.46
CA GLY A 129 -16.82 2.43 -15.95
C GLY A 129 -15.68 3.10 -15.21
N VAL A 130 -14.70 2.30 -14.79
CA VAL A 130 -13.58 2.75 -13.98
C VAL A 130 -12.55 3.51 -14.81
N ILE A 131 -12.25 4.73 -14.39
CA ILE A 131 -11.17 5.56 -14.93
C ILE A 131 -9.86 5.20 -14.24
N PHE A 132 -9.89 5.14 -12.90
CA PHE A 132 -8.73 4.82 -12.06
C PHE A 132 -9.18 3.99 -10.87
N ALA A 133 -8.51 2.88 -10.60
CA ALA A 133 -8.71 2.10 -9.39
C ALA A 133 -7.36 1.73 -8.76
N ARG A 134 -7.30 1.78 -7.45
CA ARG A 134 -6.14 1.34 -6.67
C ARG A 134 -6.61 0.58 -5.46
N GLY A 135 -6.17 -0.67 -5.34
CA GLY A 135 -6.48 -1.49 -4.18
C GLY A 135 -7.41 -2.65 -4.45
N LYS A 136 -8.21 -2.99 -3.46
CA LYS A 136 -9.09 -4.16 -3.46
C LYS A 136 -10.21 -3.98 -2.44
N ARG A 137 -11.11 -4.97 -2.34
CA ARG A 137 -12.26 -4.98 -1.42
C ARG A 137 -11.93 -4.66 0.05
N THR A 138 -10.70 -4.88 0.51
CA THR A 138 -10.33 -4.61 1.91
C THR A 138 -9.88 -3.17 2.15
N SER A 139 -9.32 -2.50 1.14
CA SER A 139 -8.89 -1.10 1.21
C SER A 139 -8.54 -0.61 -0.19
N GLY A 140 -8.87 0.61 -0.52
CA GLY A 140 -8.54 1.18 -1.82
C GLY A 140 -9.28 2.47 -2.13
N LEU A 141 -9.15 2.92 -3.36
CA LEU A 141 -9.90 4.04 -3.92
C LEU A 141 -10.22 3.77 -5.40
N SER A 142 -11.34 4.29 -5.87
CA SER A 142 -11.78 4.13 -7.26
C SER A 142 -12.49 5.39 -7.74
N LEU A 143 -12.06 5.89 -8.90
CA LEU A 143 -12.72 6.95 -9.66
C LEU A 143 -13.37 6.32 -10.88
N PHE A 144 -14.67 6.49 -11.04
CA PHE A 144 -15.45 5.87 -12.11
C PHE A 144 -16.66 6.71 -12.50
N ILE A 145 -17.25 6.42 -13.65
CA ILE A 145 -18.54 6.98 -14.08
C ILE A 145 -19.55 5.84 -14.08
N GLN A 146 -20.68 6.07 -13.42
CA GLN A 146 -21.83 5.18 -13.37
C GLN A 146 -23.13 5.98 -13.44
N ASP A 147 -24.09 5.53 -14.23
CA ASP A 147 -25.38 6.21 -14.41
C ASP A 147 -25.22 7.71 -14.77
N ASN A 148 -24.21 8.00 -15.59
CA ASN A 148 -23.80 9.34 -16.01
C ASN A 148 -23.33 10.28 -14.87
N ILE A 149 -23.00 9.74 -13.69
CA ILE A 149 -22.50 10.46 -12.52
C ILE A 149 -21.02 10.12 -12.30
N LEU A 150 -20.20 11.13 -12.01
CA LEU A 150 -18.83 10.92 -11.57
C LEU A 150 -18.81 10.46 -10.12
N CYS A 151 -18.18 9.34 -9.88
CA CYS A 151 -18.17 8.64 -8.61
C CYS A 151 -16.74 8.49 -8.11
N PHE A 152 -16.54 8.76 -6.83
CA PHE A 152 -15.32 8.41 -6.13
C PHE A 152 -15.65 7.62 -4.88
N ASP A 153 -15.11 6.42 -4.78
CA ASP A 153 -15.28 5.56 -3.61
C ASP A 153 -13.93 5.36 -2.92
N TYR A 154 -13.89 5.71 -1.64
CA TYR A 154 -12.73 5.55 -0.80
C TYR A 154 -13.00 4.47 0.25
N ASN A 155 -12.23 3.40 0.22
CA ASN A 155 -12.40 2.24 1.10
C ASN A 155 -11.30 2.23 2.18
N ALA A 156 -11.67 2.60 3.40
CA ALA A 156 -10.83 2.52 4.59
C ALA A 156 -11.16 1.24 5.37
N PHE A 157 -10.44 0.14 5.09
CA PHE A 157 -10.62 -1.14 5.79
C PHE A 157 -12.08 -1.65 5.81
N ARG A 158 -12.73 -1.69 4.62
CA ARG A 158 -14.13 -2.07 4.40
C ARG A 158 -15.18 -1.02 4.82
N GLN A 159 -14.75 0.12 5.31
CA GLN A 159 -15.63 1.27 5.48
C GLN A 159 -15.53 2.11 4.20
N VAL A 160 -16.55 2.03 3.36
CA VAL A 160 -16.56 2.70 2.06
C VAL A 160 -17.26 4.04 2.18
N THR A 161 -16.55 5.11 1.88
CA THR A 161 -17.12 6.45 1.70
C THR A 161 -17.38 6.66 0.22
N LYS A 162 -18.61 7.01 -0.14
CA LYS A 162 -19.08 7.19 -1.52
C LYS A 162 -19.34 8.67 -1.78
N VAL A 163 -18.53 9.27 -2.65
CA VAL A 163 -18.69 10.65 -3.09
C VAL A 163 -19.20 10.66 -4.53
N ARG A 164 -20.15 11.52 -4.81
CA ARG A 164 -20.82 11.62 -6.10
C ARG A 164 -20.78 13.07 -6.58
N SER A 165 -20.72 13.27 -7.90
CA SER A 165 -20.83 14.61 -8.46
C SER A 165 -22.23 15.16 -8.31
N ASP A 166 -22.33 16.49 -8.25
CA ASP A 166 -23.61 17.22 -8.21
C ASP A 166 -24.28 17.29 -9.59
N PHE A 167 -23.51 17.02 -10.65
CA PHE A 167 -23.95 17.16 -12.03
C PHE A 167 -23.69 15.88 -12.82
N GLN A 168 -24.41 15.72 -13.91
CA GLN A 168 -24.18 14.65 -14.88
C GLN A 168 -22.93 14.93 -15.71
N CYS A 169 -22.16 13.88 -15.98
CA CYS A 169 -20.94 13.98 -16.79
C CYS A 169 -21.28 14.39 -18.23
N PRO A 170 -20.54 15.35 -18.81
CA PRO A 170 -20.74 15.73 -20.21
C PRO A 170 -20.28 14.60 -21.15
N THR A 171 -20.81 14.59 -22.35
CA THR A 171 -20.26 13.85 -23.50
C THR A 171 -19.16 14.65 -24.19
N GLY A 172 -18.41 14.02 -25.07
CA GLY A 172 -17.22 14.58 -25.70
C GLY A 172 -15.99 14.46 -24.83
N ARG A 173 -14.91 15.12 -25.26
CA ARG A 173 -13.65 15.14 -24.51
C ARG A 173 -13.73 16.01 -23.28
N SER A 174 -13.30 15.48 -22.16
CA SER A 174 -13.40 16.14 -20.87
C SER A 174 -12.16 15.91 -20.03
N GLU A 175 -11.69 16.96 -19.38
CA GLU A 175 -10.68 16.91 -18.34
C GLU A 175 -11.37 16.77 -16.98
N ILE A 176 -11.12 15.68 -16.30
CA ILE A 176 -11.61 15.43 -14.94
C ILE A 176 -10.44 15.61 -13.98
N VAL A 177 -10.62 16.48 -12.99
CA VAL A 177 -9.64 16.66 -11.91
C VAL A 177 -10.30 16.24 -10.59
N LEU A 178 -9.61 15.33 -9.90
CA LEU A 178 -9.95 14.88 -8.54
C LEU A 178 -8.85 15.37 -7.61
N GLN A 179 -9.18 16.22 -6.66
CA GLN A 179 -8.24 16.73 -5.65
C GLN A 179 -8.57 16.14 -4.29
N MET A 180 -7.55 15.61 -3.63
CA MET A 180 -7.64 15.11 -2.26
C MET A 180 -6.78 15.98 -1.36
N THR A 181 -7.39 16.49 -0.29
CA THR A 181 -6.71 17.16 0.81
C THR A 181 -6.97 16.41 2.11
N GLY A 182 -6.13 16.59 3.12
CA GLY A 182 -6.38 15.91 4.37
C GLY A 182 -5.39 16.17 5.50
N GLU A 183 -5.81 15.79 6.70
CA GLU A 183 -5.08 15.98 7.95
C GLU A 183 -3.96 14.94 8.17
N GLY A 184 -3.77 14.03 7.22
CA GLY A 184 -2.82 12.92 7.33
C GLY A 184 -3.45 11.61 7.79
N VAL A 185 -2.62 10.61 8.04
CA VAL A 185 -3.06 9.24 8.38
C VAL A 185 -3.87 9.21 9.68
N GLY A 186 -5.04 8.59 9.62
CA GLY A 186 -5.96 8.51 10.75
C GLY A 186 -6.84 9.75 10.92
N GLY A 187 -6.54 10.82 10.19
CA GLY A 187 -7.34 12.05 10.16
C GLY A 187 -8.44 12.01 9.08
N LYS A 188 -9.11 13.15 8.94
CA LYS A 188 -10.13 13.37 7.92
C LYS A 188 -9.52 13.89 6.63
N GLY A 189 -10.22 13.68 5.54
CA GLY A 189 -9.90 14.26 4.25
C GLY A 189 -11.12 14.88 3.59
N GLU A 190 -10.86 15.58 2.50
CA GLU A 190 -11.88 16.14 1.63
C GLU A 190 -11.47 15.87 0.18
N VAL A 191 -12.44 15.56 -0.63
CA VAL A 191 -12.27 15.38 -2.06
C VAL A 191 -13.15 16.36 -2.82
N SER A 192 -12.60 16.97 -3.88
CA SER A 192 -13.33 17.82 -4.80
C SER A 192 -13.15 17.34 -6.24
N PHE A 193 -14.21 17.53 -7.03
CA PHE A 193 -14.23 17.28 -8.47
C PHE A 193 -14.26 18.59 -9.25
N LEU A 194 -13.45 18.65 -10.31
CA LEU A 194 -13.63 19.63 -11.37
C LEU A 194 -13.75 18.88 -12.70
N VAL A 195 -14.62 19.38 -13.56
CA VAL A 195 -14.74 18.93 -14.95
C VAL A 195 -14.60 20.13 -15.86
N ASN A 196 -13.65 20.07 -16.78
CA ASN A 196 -13.30 21.18 -17.68
C ASN A 196 -13.06 22.50 -16.91
N GLY A 197 -12.38 22.41 -15.76
CA GLY A 197 -12.05 23.53 -14.89
C GLY A 197 -13.22 24.09 -14.07
N GLN A 198 -14.43 23.52 -14.16
CA GLN A 198 -15.59 23.96 -13.38
C GLN A 198 -15.82 23.04 -12.17
N PRO A 199 -16.17 23.57 -11.00
CA PRO A 199 -16.54 22.76 -9.85
C PRO A 199 -17.67 21.78 -10.19
N PHE A 200 -17.52 20.53 -9.78
CA PHE A 200 -18.41 19.45 -10.19
C PHE A 200 -18.97 18.62 -9.02
N GLY A 201 -18.60 18.96 -7.81
CA GLY A 201 -19.00 18.30 -6.57
C GLY A 201 -17.82 17.91 -5.70
N GLY A 202 -18.10 17.18 -4.65
CA GLY A 202 -17.09 16.74 -3.69
C GLY A 202 -17.69 16.17 -2.41
N GLY A 203 -16.84 15.86 -1.44
CA GLY A 203 -17.31 15.34 -0.16
C GLY A 203 -16.20 15.02 0.82
N ALA A 204 -16.62 14.82 2.07
CA ALA A 204 -15.70 14.50 3.16
C ALA A 204 -15.34 13.01 3.19
N ILE A 205 -14.09 12.72 3.50
CA ILE A 205 -13.58 11.38 3.79
C ILE A 205 -13.32 11.29 5.30
N PRO A 206 -14.09 10.52 6.04
CA PRO A 206 -14.02 10.52 7.52
C PRO A 206 -12.73 9.90 8.07
N LEU A 207 -12.05 9.05 7.32
CA LEU A 207 -10.85 8.36 7.74
C LEU A 207 -9.87 8.16 6.59
N LEU A 208 -8.69 8.77 6.68
CA LEU A 208 -7.59 8.55 5.74
C LEU A 208 -6.69 7.39 6.21
N VAL A 209 -6.38 6.47 5.32
CA VAL A 209 -5.49 5.34 5.59
C VAL A 209 -4.13 5.54 4.91
N ARG A 210 -3.07 5.06 5.56
CA ARG A 210 -1.69 5.23 5.09
C ARG A 210 -1.44 4.71 3.67
N ASN A 211 -2.06 3.63 3.33
CA ASN A 211 -1.90 3.00 2.02
C ASN A 211 -3.26 2.45 1.57
N PRO A 212 -4.05 3.28 0.89
CA PRO A 212 -5.28 2.79 0.28
C PRO A 212 -4.91 1.73 -0.74
N GLY A 213 -5.32 0.51 -0.43
CA GLY A 213 -4.90 -0.67 -1.18
C GLY A 213 -4.16 -1.70 -0.32
N GLY A 214 -3.64 -1.34 0.85
CA GLY A 214 -3.02 -2.24 1.84
C GLY A 214 -1.63 -2.75 1.45
N ALA A 215 -1.07 -3.62 2.27
CA ALA A 215 0.17 -4.35 1.98
C ALA A 215 -0.12 -5.58 1.11
N GLY A 216 0.80 -5.90 0.20
CA GLY A 216 0.77 -7.15 -0.56
C GLY A 216 0.10 -7.07 -1.93
N GLY A 217 0.83 -6.59 -2.92
CA GLY A 217 0.51 -6.80 -4.34
C GLY A 217 -0.71 -6.05 -4.87
N ASN A 218 -1.00 -4.88 -4.33
CA ASN A 218 -2.15 -4.12 -4.80
C ASN A 218 -1.87 -3.47 -6.13
N ALA A 219 -2.65 -3.86 -7.09
CA ALA A 219 -2.60 -3.32 -8.42
C ALA A 219 -3.28 -1.95 -8.48
N THR A 220 -2.66 -1.00 -9.14
CA THR A 220 -3.33 0.14 -9.73
C THR A 220 -3.76 -0.26 -11.13
N SER A 221 -4.95 0.09 -11.51
CA SER A 221 -5.50 -0.15 -12.84
C SER A 221 -6.07 1.15 -13.40
N ILE A 222 -5.89 1.34 -14.70
CA ILE A 222 -6.38 2.49 -15.47
C ILE A 222 -7.37 1.96 -16.50
N GLY A 223 -8.58 2.49 -16.52
CA GLY A 223 -9.63 2.09 -17.45
C GLY A 223 -10.36 0.81 -17.05
N THR A 224 -10.06 0.21 -15.92
CA THR A 224 -10.78 -0.97 -15.41
C THR A 224 -10.50 -1.23 -13.94
N ASP A 225 -11.40 -1.94 -13.26
CA ASP A 225 -11.11 -2.64 -12.00
C ASP A 225 -11.37 -4.13 -12.24
N ALA A 226 -10.31 -4.89 -12.49
CA ALA A 226 -10.41 -6.17 -13.18
C ALA A 226 -10.58 -7.39 -12.28
N LEU A 227 -10.18 -7.32 -10.99
CA LEU A 227 -10.07 -8.52 -10.15
C LEU A 227 -10.97 -8.47 -8.91
N SER A 228 -10.56 -7.69 -7.93
CA SER A 228 -11.27 -7.56 -6.66
C SER A 228 -11.72 -6.12 -6.54
N PRO A 229 -13.02 -5.83 -6.72
CA PRO A 229 -13.48 -4.45 -6.75
C PRO A 229 -13.15 -3.75 -5.44
N VAL A 230 -12.74 -2.50 -5.55
CA VAL A 230 -12.45 -1.65 -4.40
C VAL A 230 -13.70 -1.39 -3.56
N THR A 231 -14.85 -1.36 -4.22
CA THR A 231 -16.15 -0.98 -3.67
C THR A 231 -17.23 -2.01 -4.01
N ASP A 232 -18.37 -1.91 -3.36
CA ASP A 232 -19.61 -2.62 -3.69
C ASP A 232 -20.52 -1.86 -4.65
N SER A 233 -20.10 -0.68 -5.11
CA SER A 233 -20.88 0.16 -6.05
C SER A 233 -20.95 -0.46 -7.45
N TYR A 234 -20.03 -1.35 -7.79
CA TYR A 234 -20.01 -2.07 -9.08
C TYR A 234 -19.48 -3.49 -8.93
N VAL A 235 -19.69 -4.29 -9.96
CA VAL A 235 -19.14 -5.65 -10.08
C VAL A 235 -17.92 -5.64 -11.01
N ALA A 236 -16.82 -6.25 -10.61
CA ALA A 236 -15.66 -6.40 -11.46
C ALA A 236 -15.83 -7.57 -12.47
N PRO A 237 -15.29 -7.46 -13.71
CA PRO A 237 -14.59 -6.30 -14.23
C PRO A 237 -15.55 -5.15 -14.57
N PHE A 238 -15.18 -3.92 -14.26
CA PHE A 238 -15.93 -2.72 -14.61
C PHE A 238 -15.05 -1.81 -15.47
N SER A 239 -15.00 -2.10 -16.75
CA SER A 239 -14.15 -1.38 -17.70
C SER A 239 -14.84 -0.12 -18.20
N PHE A 240 -14.05 0.94 -18.37
CA PHE A 240 -14.52 2.17 -18.99
C PHE A 240 -14.82 1.94 -20.47
N THR A 241 -15.99 2.32 -20.93
CA THR A 241 -16.48 2.07 -22.28
C THR A 241 -16.27 3.24 -23.24
N GLY A 242 -15.82 4.40 -22.75
CA GLY A 242 -15.31 5.49 -23.56
C GLY A 242 -13.80 5.37 -23.82
N ASN A 243 -13.17 6.46 -24.20
CA ASN A 243 -11.72 6.54 -24.41
C ASN A 243 -11.04 7.27 -23.25
N ILE A 244 -9.89 6.77 -22.77
CA ILE A 244 -9.04 7.47 -21.80
C ILE A 244 -7.73 7.79 -22.51
N HIS A 245 -7.46 9.09 -22.71
CA HIS A 245 -6.24 9.55 -23.37
C HIS A 245 -5.04 9.51 -22.43
N SER A 246 -5.23 9.95 -21.19
CA SER A 246 -4.22 9.85 -20.13
C SER A 246 -4.83 9.96 -18.74
N VAL A 247 -4.11 9.43 -17.74
CA VAL A 247 -4.34 9.69 -16.33
C VAL A 247 -3.03 10.13 -15.70
N GLU A 248 -3.04 11.28 -15.05
CA GLU A 248 -1.88 11.81 -14.33
C GLU A 248 -2.19 11.90 -12.85
N VAL A 249 -1.21 11.56 -12.02
CA VAL A 249 -1.31 11.72 -10.56
C VAL A 249 -0.13 12.54 -10.09
N GLU A 250 -0.42 13.64 -9.41
CA GLU A 250 0.57 14.49 -8.75
C GLU A 250 0.42 14.40 -7.25
N ILE A 251 1.52 14.07 -6.58
CA ILE A 251 1.59 13.96 -5.13
C ILE A 251 2.25 15.21 -4.58
N GLN A 252 1.63 15.87 -3.61
CA GLN A 252 2.26 16.98 -2.92
C GLN A 252 3.34 16.46 -1.96
N PRO A 253 4.54 17.09 -1.93
CA PRO A 253 5.58 16.71 -0.99
C PRO A 253 5.06 16.87 0.44
N TYR A 254 5.37 15.89 1.28
CA TYR A 254 5.15 16.06 2.72
C TYR A 254 5.84 17.31 3.24
N ALA A 255 5.11 18.17 3.89
CA ALA A 255 5.74 19.16 4.75
C ALA A 255 6.55 18.41 5.82
N THR A 256 7.86 18.41 5.68
CA THR A 256 8.82 17.90 6.67
C THR A 256 8.67 18.69 7.96
N GLY A 257 7.69 18.38 8.78
CA GLY A 257 7.38 19.14 10.00
C GLY A 257 6.26 18.59 10.87
N SER A 258 5.44 17.67 10.40
CA SER A 258 4.45 17.03 11.27
C SER A 258 5.12 15.93 12.09
N ARG A 259 5.39 16.26 13.34
CA ARG A 259 5.88 15.39 14.41
C ARG A 259 5.21 14.03 14.35
N LEU A 260 5.98 12.99 14.07
CA LEU A 260 5.69 11.65 14.54
C LEU A 260 5.52 11.77 16.06
N ILE A 261 4.32 11.56 16.52
CA ILE A 261 3.92 11.70 17.91
C ILE A 261 4.80 10.81 18.75
N SER A 262 5.74 11.46 19.46
CA SER A 262 6.26 10.96 20.71
C SER A 262 5.19 11.23 21.77
N LYS A 263 4.48 10.23 22.22
CA LYS A 263 3.89 10.23 23.57
C LYS A 263 3.95 8.84 24.15
N SER A 264 4.82 8.78 25.13
CA SER A 264 4.86 7.96 26.36
C SER A 264 4.09 6.65 26.35
#